data_97af37640b1300440498a9d6153eefce
#
_entry.id   97af37640b1300440498a9d6153eefce
#
_cell.length_a   1.000
_cell.length_b   1.000
_cell.length_c   1.000
_cell.angle_alpha   90.00
_cell.angle_beta   90.00
_cell.angle_gamma   90.00
#
_symmetry.space_group_name_H-M   'P 1'
#
loop_
_entity.id
_entity.type
_entity.pdbx_description
1 polymer ?
#
loop_
_entity_poly.entity_id
_entity_poly.type
_entity_poly.pdbx_seq_one_letter_code
_entity_poly.pdbx_strand_id
1 'polypeptide(L)'
;MMRCCSSLYIHQVYELWFKEILHELDFLTQMLRKNELTRAQHTLNRVLKIFKTLVSQLDVLETMTPAEFLSFRDFLESSSGFQSAQFRELEFLLGHKRTKMLNYHEQGSSGRTHLEQRLSEPSLWDAFLYCLSKNNFEITETILNRDITQADVASPEVQKQLIEVYKNFPQLAHLCELLVDFDEGLQEWRYRHVKMVERTVGTKRGTGNSDGVAYLKKTLFQPIFPDLWAIRSEL
;
A
#
# COMPACT_ATOMS: atom_id res chain seq x y z
N MET A 1 -7.03 -16.29 29.52
CA MET A 1 -7.18 -17.00 28.24
C MET A 1 -8.12 -16.32 27.25
N MET A 2 -9.12 -15.54 27.65
CA MET A 2 -10.10 -14.89 26.73
C MET A 2 -9.61 -13.67 25.92
N ARG A 3 -8.52 -12.99 26.27
CA ARG A 3 -8.12 -11.69 25.66
C ARG A 3 -7.14 -11.80 24.49
N CYS A 4 -6.49 -12.95 24.29
CA CYS A 4 -5.67 -13.23 23.11
C CYS A 4 -6.50 -13.27 21.80
N CYS A 5 -7.77 -13.69 21.90
CA CYS A 5 -8.65 -13.85 20.75
C CYS A 5 -8.96 -12.53 20.02
N SER A 6 -9.13 -11.41 20.74
CA SER A 6 -9.49 -10.12 20.10
C SER A 6 -8.40 -9.63 19.16
N SER A 7 -7.13 -9.68 19.56
CA SER A 7 -6.01 -9.29 18.69
C SER A 7 -5.93 -10.19 17.45
N LEU A 8 -6.08 -11.50 17.60
CA LEU A 8 -6.05 -12.46 16.51
C LEU A 8 -7.19 -12.20 15.51
N TYR A 9 -8.42 -12.02 15.99
CA TYR A 9 -9.57 -11.75 15.14
C TYR A 9 -9.41 -10.45 14.35
N ILE A 10 -8.89 -9.39 14.96
CA ILE A 10 -8.66 -8.12 14.26
C ILE A 10 -7.63 -8.29 13.14
N HIS A 11 -6.52 -9.00 13.38
CA HIS A 11 -5.55 -9.29 12.31
C HIS A 11 -6.16 -10.11 11.17
N GLN A 12 -7.04 -11.09 11.47
CA GLN A 12 -7.78 -11.84 10.44
C GLN A 12 -8.71 -10.91 9.63
N VAL A 13 -9.38 -9.95 10.28
CA VAL A 13 -10.21 -8.96 9.60
C VAL A 13 -9.36 -8.05 8.69
N TYR A 14 -8.15 -7.65 9.13
CA TYR A 14 -7.22 -6.91 8.27
C TYR A 14 -6.82 -7.72 7.03
N GLU A 15 -6.53 -9.01 7.18
CA GLU A 15 -6.19 -9.87 6.04
C GLU A 15 -7.36 -9.98 5.04
N LEU A 16 -8.61 -10.02 5.51
CA LEU A 16 -9.80 -10.00 4.64
C LEU A 16 -9.93 -8.66 3.91
N TRP A 17 -9.65 -7.53 4.57
CA TRP A 17 -9.64 -6.23 3.91
C TRP A 17 -8.50 -6.07 2.91
N PHE A 18 -7.30 -6.57 3.21
CA PHE A 18 -6.20 -6.57 2.24
C PHE A 18 -6.53 -7.40 1.01
N LYS A 19 -7.20 -8.54 1.18
CA LYS A 19 -7.68 -9.37 0.08
C LYS A 19 -8.68 -8.61 -0.80
N GLU A 20 -9.63 -7.91 -0.19
CA GLU A 20 -10.62 -7.10 -0.91
C GLU A 20 -9.96 -5.92 -1.65
N ILE A 21 -9.04 -5.21 -0.99
CA ILE A 21 -8.29 -4.12 -1.61
C ILE A 21 -7.49 -4.63 -2.82
N LEU A 22 -6.81 -5.77 -2.70
CA LEU A 22 -6.07 -6.37 -3.81
C LEU A 22 -7.00 -6.68 -4.99
N HIS A 23 -8.17 -7.27 -4.72
CA HIS A 23 -9.18 -7.55 -5.75
C HIS A 23 -9.64 -6.26 -6.47
N GLU A 24 -9.98 -5.23 -5.73
CA GLU A 24 -10.41 -3.94 -6.28
C GLU A 24 -9.28 -3.23 -7.05
N LEU A 25 -8.04 -3.29 -6.57
CA LEU A 25 -6.89 -2.68 -7.25
C LEU A 25 -6.49 -3.46 -8.52
N ASP A 26 -6.64 -4.78 -8.55
CA ASP A 26 -6.47 -5.56 -9.77
C ASP A 26 -7.52 -5.19 -10.83
N PHE A 27 -8.76 -4.99 -10.40
CA PHE A 27 -9.82 -4.49 -11.27
C PHE A 27 -9.54 -3.06 -11.75
N LEU A 28 -9.10 -2.16 -10.85
CA LEU A 28 -8.68 -0.79 -11.19
C LEU A 28 -7.58 -0.79 -12.26
N THR A 29 -6.55 -1.62 -12.08
CA THR A 29 -5.46 -1.78 -13.04
C THR A 29 -5.97 -2.16 -14.44
N GLN A 30 -6.96 -3.07 -14.51
CA GLN A 30 -7.58 -3.45 -15.78
C GLN A 30 -8.39 -2.30 -16.40
N MET A 31 -9.11 -1.52 -15.59
CA MET A 31 -9.89 -0.37 -16.07
C MET A 31 -8.99 0.73 -16.62
N LEU A 32 -7.87 1.02 -15.95
CA LEU A 32 -6.86 1.96 -16.44
C LEU A 32 -6.29 1.52 -17.80
N ARG A 33 -5.93 0.24 -17.94
CA ARG A 33 -5.43 -0.32 -19.20
C ARG A 33 -6.44 -0.26 -20.34
N LYS A 34 -7.73 -0.36 -20.03
CA LYS A 34 -8.84 -0.23 -20.99
C LYS A 34 -9.26 1.21 -21.23
N ASN A 35 -8.65 2.18 -20.54
CA ASN A 35 -9.03 3.59 -20.55
C ASN A 35 -10.49 3.85 -20.09
N GLU A 36 -11.01 3.01 -19.17
CA GLU A 36 -12.35 3.15 -18.60
C GLU A 36 -12.32 4.03 -17.34
N LEU A 37 -12.06 5.32 -17.51
CA LEU A 37 -11.77 6.27 -16.42
C LEU A 37 -12.88 6.34 -15.36
N THR A 38 -14.15 6.39 -15.78
CA THR A 38 -15.29 6.48 -14.85
C THR A 38 -15.35 5.26 -13.93
N ARG A 39 -15.11 4.06 -14.46
CA ARG A 39 -15.09 2.83 -13.66
C ARG A 39 -13.87 2.78 -12.76
N ALA A 40 -12.71 3.25 -13.25
CA ALA A 40 -11.50 3.38 -12.46
C ALA A 40 -11.71 4.29 -11.24
N GLN A 41 -12.29 5.47 -11.44
CA GLN A 41 -12.62 6.42 -10.37
C GLN A 41 -13.62 5.83 -9.35
N HIS A 42 -14.66 5.12 -9.83
CA HIS A 42 -15.63 4.48 -8.96
C HIS A 42 -14.97 3.40 -8.07
N THR A 43 -14.12 2.57 -8.66
CA THR A 43 -13.38 1.52 -7.94
C THR A 43 -12.46 2.13 -6.89
N LEU A 44 -11.67 3.15 -7.26
CA LEU A 44 -10.76 3.82 -6.35
C LEU A 44 -11.50 4.48 -5.17
N ASN A 45 -12.67 5.11 -5.42
CA ASN A 45 -13.53 5.62 -4.36
C ASN A 45 -13.95 4.52 -3.36
N ARG A 46 -14.22 3.30 -3.82
CA ARG A 46 -14.52 2.17 -2.94
C ARG A 46 -13.32 1.79 -2.08
N VAL A 47 -12.13 1.70 -2.67
CA VAL A 47 -10.89 1.42 -1.95
C VAL A 47 -10.63 2.47 -0.86
N LEU A 48 -10.84 3.76 -1.16
CA LEU A 48 -10.73 4.84 -0.18
C LEU A 48 -11.68 4.65 1.02
N LYS A 49 -12.91 4.17 0.80
CA LYS A 49 -13.85 3.86 1.91
C LYS A 49 -13.36 2.68 2.75
N ILE A 50 -12.78 1.66 2.11
CA ILE A 50 -12.18 0.53 2.82
C ILE A 50 -11.02 1.01 3.69
N PHE A 51 -10.15 1.88 3.18
CA PHE A 51 -9.04 2.44 3.97
C PHE A 51 -9.52 3.21 5.20
N LYS A 52 -10.58 4.02 5.09
CA LYS A 52 -11.19 4.69 6.26
C LYS A 52 -11.66 3.68 7.32
N THR A 53 -12.21 2.56 6.87
CA THR A 53 -12.60 1.47 7.78
C THR A 53 -11.37 0.84 8.47
N LEU A 54 -10.30 0.59 7.73
CA LEU A 54 -9.04 0.07 8.28
C LEU A 54 -8.44 1.01 9.33
N VAL A 55 -8.43 2.32 9.07
CA VAL A 55 -7.95 3.32 10.03
C VAL A 55 -8.80 3.30 11.30
N SER A 56 -10.13 3.29 11.17
CA SER A 56 -11.04 3.26 12.33
C SER A 56 -10.94 1.99 13.17
N GLN A 57 -10.61 0.86 12.57
CA GLN A 57 -10.42 -0.41 13.30
C GLN A 57 -9.20 -0.40 14.23
N LEU A 58 -8.21 0.48 13.99
CA LEU A 58 -7.09 0.64 14.92
C LEU A 58 -7.56 1.13 16.29
N ASP A 59 -8.66 1.88 16.36
CA ASP A 59 -9.25 2.32 17.63
C ASP A 59 -9.58 1.15 18.54
N VAL A 60 -10.02 0.01 17.98
CA VAL A 60 -10.30 -1.22 18.74
C VAL A 60 -9.02 -1.82 19.28
N LEU A 61 -7.93 -1.89 18.49
CA LEU A 61 -6.63 -2.37 18.96
C LEU A 61 -6.04 -1.47 20.04
N GLU A 62 -6.26 -0.16 19.93
CA GLU A 62 -5.75 0.84 20.87
C GLU A 62 -6.42 0.77 22.26
N THR A 63 -7.53 0.04 22.41
CA THR A 63 -8.11 -0.25 23.73
C THR A 63 -7.29 -1.26 24.55
N MET A 64 -6.40 -2.01 23.90
CA MET A 64 -5.54 -2.97 24.56
C MET A 64 -4.40 -2.28 25.32
N THR A 65 -4.29 -2.55 26.59
CA THR A 65 -3.21 -2.03 27.43
C THR A 65 -1.89 -2.77 27.22
N PRO A 66 -0.72 -2.16 27.52
CA PRO A 66 0.56 -2.86 27.47
C PRO A 66 0.61 -4.12 28.35
N ALA A 67 -0.02 -4.10 29.52
CA ALA A 67 -0.06 -5.27 30.43
C ALA A 67 -0.87 -6.42 29.82
N GLU A 68 -1.99 -6.13 29.16
CA GLU A 68 -2.79 -7.12 28.44
C GLU A 68 -2.00 -7.74 27.29
N PHE A 69 -1.32 -6.91 26.48
CA PHE A 69 -0.48 -7.40 25.40
C PHE A 69 0.65 -8.31 25.92
N LEU A 70 1.36 -7.90 26.97
CA LEU A 70 2.45 -8.68 27.53
C LEU A 70 1.99 -10.03 28.08
N SER A 71 0.74 -10.14 28.54
CA SER A 71 0.19 -11.40 29.08
C SER A 71 0.10 -12.54 28.06
N PHE A 72 0.06 -12.23 26.76
CA PHE A 72 0.00 -13.22 25.68
C PHE A 72 1.11 -13.09 24.63
N ARG A 73 1.99 -12.11 24.76
CA ARG A 73 3.06 -11.84 23.78
C ARG A 73 3.90 -13.08 23.48
N ASP A 74 4.21 -13.87 24.51
CA ASP A 74 5.07 -15.05 24.37
C ASP A 74 4.40 -16.16 23.55
N PHE A 75 3.05 -16.17 23.48
CA PHE A 75 2.30 -17.10 22.62
C PHE A 75 2.33 -16.71 21.14
N LEU A 76 2.76 -15.48 20.80
CA LEU A 76 2.92 -15.05 19.42
C LEU A 76 4.20 -15.58 18.78
N GLU A 77 5.13 -16.09 19.58
CA GLU A 77 6.42 -16.67 19.15
C GLU A 77 7.13 -15.79 18.11
N SER A 78 7.33 -16.35 16.91
CA SER A 78 7.94 -15.67 15.76
C SER A 78 6.94 -14.93 14.87
N SER A 79 5.65 -14.89 15.23
CA SER A 79 4.62 -14.22 14.42
C SER A 79 4.91 -12.74 14.27
N SER A 80 4.88 -12.26 13.05
CA SER A 80 5.22 -10.88 12.71
C SER A 80 4.35 -10.38 11.56
N GLY A 81 4.01 -9.08 11.58
CA GLY A 81 3.37 -8.41 10.46
C GLY A 81 4.19 -8.45 9.14
N PHE A 82 5.48 -8.81 9.20
CA PHE A 82 6.29 -9.10 8.01
C PHE A 82 5.82 -10.33 7.24
N GLN A 83 5.08 -11.22 7.90
CA GLN A 83 4.57 -12.48 7.33
C GLN A 83 3.19 -12.32 6.67
N SER A 84 2.57 -11.13 6.71
CA SER A 84 1.36 -10.86 5.92
C SER A 84 1.72 -10.83 4.44
N ALA A 85 1.45 -11.91 3.72
CA ALA A 85 1.68 -12.00 2.28
C ALA A 85 0.81 -10.99 1.53
N GLN A 86 -0.47 -10.86 1.89
CA GLN A 86 -1.40 -9.93 1.23
C GLN A 86 -0.98 -8.47 1.39
N PHE A 87 -0.49 -8.05 2.55
CA PHE A 87 0.04 -6.70 2.70
C PHE A 87 1.31 -6.48 1.87
N ARG A 88 2.18 -7.48 1.71
CA ARG A 88 3.35 -7.40 0.82
C ARG A 88 2.94 -7.37 -0.65
N GLU A 89 1.94 -8.18 -1.05
CA GLU A 89 1.36 -8.10 -2.39
C GLU A 89 0.83 -6.69 -2.69
N LEU A 90 0.12 -6.08 -1.72
CA LEU A 90 -0.35 -4.70 -1.83
C LEU A 90 0.81 -3.72 -2.04
N GLU A 91 1.89 -3.81 -1.26
CA GLU A 91 3.07 -2.97 -1.46
C GLU A 91 3.69 -3.15 -2.85
N PHE A 92 3.77 -4.38 -3.35
CA PHE A 92 4.32 -4.65 -4.69
C PHE A 92 3.42 -4.12 -5.81
N LEU A 93 2.11 -4.30 -5.67
CA LEU A 93 1.13 -3.73 -6.61
C LEU A 93 1.20 -2.20 -6.65
N LEU A 94 1.49 -1.56 -5.53
CA LEU A 94 1.66 -0.11 -5.39
C LEU A 94 3.06 0.40 -5.79
N GLY A 95 3.90 -0.46 -6.36
CA GLY A 95 5.24 -0.07 -6.83
C GLY A 95 6.36 -0.12 -5.81
N HIS A 96 6.08 -0.43 -4.53
CA HIS A 96 7.10 -0.61 -3.50
C HIS A 96 7.73 -2.01 -3.54
N LYS A 97 8.41 -2.36 -4.62
CA LYS A 97 8.94 -3.69 -4.93
C LYS A 97 10.22 -4.03 -4.17
N ARG A 98 10.10 -4.16 -2.86
CA ARG A 98 11.21 -4.49 -1.95
C ARG A 98 11.44 -6.01 -1.91
N THR A 99 12.27 -6.55 -2.80
CA THR A 99 12.55 -7.99 -2.93
C THR A 99 12.98 -8.66 -1.63
N LYS A 100 13.62 -7.92 -0.69
CA LYS A 100 13.99 -8.43 0.63
C LYS A 100 12.78 -8.96 1.44
N MET A 101 11.57 -8.50 1.15
CA MET A 101 10.36 -8.96 1.83
C MET A 101 10.04 -10.41 1.52
N LEU A 102 10.48 -10.94 0.40
CA LEU A 102 10.36 -12.35 0.05
C LEU A 102 11.02 -13.29 1.08
N ASN A 103 12.09 -12.83 1.74
CA ASN A 103 12.84 -13.64 2.71
C ASN A 103 12.07 -13.93 4.02
N TYR A 104 10.95 -13.24 4.26
CA TYR A 104 10.08 -13.49 5.41
C TYR A 104 9.04 -14.58 5.13
N HIS A 105 9.00 -15.12 3.91
CA HIS A 105 8.08 -16.16 3.49
C HIS A 105 8.86 -17.41 3.09
N GLU A 106 8.39 -18.56 3.59
CA GLU A 106 9.01 -19.85 3.33
C GLU A 106 9.00 -20.18 1.82
N GLN A 107 10.12 -20.68 1.33
CA GLN A 107 10.26 -21.06 -0.07
C GLN A 107 9.27 -22.19 -0.42
N GLY A 108 8.52 -22.04 -1.50
CA GLY A 108 7.47 -22.98 -1.90
C GLY A 108 6.12 -22.81 -1.20
N SER A 109 6.00 -21.88 -0.25
CA SER A 109 4.69 -21.56 0.32
C SER A 109 3.81 -20.80 -0.69
N SER A 110 2.49 -20.92 -0.57
CA SER A 110 1.55 -20.19 -1.44
C SER A 110 1.73 -18.68 -1.35
N GLY A 111 1.98 -18.13 -0.16
CA GLY A 111 2.25 -16.70 0.02
C GLY A 111 3.50 -16.24 -0.73
N ARG A 112 4.58 -17.02 -0.67
CA ARG A 112 5.82 -16.74 -1.41
C ARG A 112 5.58 -16.77 -2.91
N THR A 113 4.87 -17.77 -3.42
CA THR A 113 4.57 -17.92 -4.85
C THR A 113 3.76 -16.73 -5.36
N HIS A 114 2.72 -16.27 -4.63
CA HIS A 114 1.95 -15.10 -5.00
C HIS A 114 2.80 -13.82 -5.00
N LEU A 115 3.70 -13.66 -4.03
CA LEU A 115 4.60 -12.50 -3.99
C LEU A 115 5.59 -12.49 -5.15
N GLU A 116 6.16 -13.63 -5.54
CA GLU A 116 7.05 -13.75 -6.69
C GLU A 116 6.33 -13.44 -8.00
N GLN A 117 5.08 -13.91 -8.15
CA GLN A 117 4.22 -13.53 -9.26
C GLN A 117 3.98 -12.02 -9.28
N ARG A 118 3.51 -11.45 -8.18
CA ARG A 118 3.21 -10.01 -8.06
C ARG A 118 4.45 -9.12 -8.29
N LEU A 119 5.62 -9.59 -7.92
CA LEU A 119 6.87 -8.89 -8.18
C LEU A 119 7.12 -8.72 -9.69
N SER A 120 6.77 -9.74 -10.49
CA SER A 120 6.94 -9.76 -11.95
C SER A 120 5.77 -9.13 -12.73
N GLU A 121 4.74 -8.61 -12.05
CA GLU A 121 3.62 -7.90 -12.66
C GLU A 121 3.83 -6.39 -12.62
N PRO A 122 3.28 -5.62 -13.58
CA PRO A 122 3.30 -4.16 -13.53
C PRO A 122 2.60 -3.61 -12.29
N SER A 123 3.07 -2.46 -11.79
CA SER A 123 2.44 -1.73 -10.69
C SER A 123 1.15 -1.01 -11.13
N LEU A 124 0.40 -0.51 -10.15
CA LEU A 124 -0.72 0.38 -10.40
C LEU A 124 -0.27 1.67 -11.11
N TRP A 125 0.93 2.16 -10.77
CA TRP A 125 1.52 3.33 -11.42
C TRP A 125 1.86 3.06 -12.89
N ASP A 126 2.43 1.90 -13.21
CA ASP A 126 2.66 1.50 -14.61
C ASP A 126 1.35 1.48 -15.41
N ALA A 127 0.26 0.98 -14.82
CA ALA A 127 -1.05 0.97 -15.48
C ALA A 127 -1.63 2.38 -15.68
N PHE A 128 -1.41 3.28 -14.74
CA PHE A 128 -1.80 4.67 -14.85
C PHE A 128 -0.99 5.41 -15.93
N LEU A 129 0.33 5.23 -15.97
CA LEU A 129 1.18 5.79 -17.03
C LEU A 129 0.78 5.27 -18.41
N TYR A 130 0.46 3.99 -18.54
CA TYR A 130 -0.09 3.43 -19.76
C TYR A 130 -1.45 4.08 -20.13
N CYS A 131 -2.32 4.34 -19.15
CA CYS A 131 -3.56 5.07 -19.37
C CYS A 131 -3.30 6.49 -19.89
N LEU A 132 -2.31 7.21 -19.34
CA LEU A 132 -1.91 8.53 -19.85
C LEU A 132 -1.44 8.45 -21.31
N SER A 133 -0.62 7.47 -21.67
CA SER A 133 -0.16 7.30 -23.06
C SER A 133 -1.32 7.04 -24.02
N LYS A 134 -2.38 6.33 -23.59
CA LYS A 134 -3.61 6.14 -24.38
C LYS A 134 -4.44 7.42 -24.56
N ASN A 135 -4.24 8.40 -23.70
CA ASN A 135 -4.87 9.72 -23.78
C ASN A 135 -3.94 10.77 -24.47
N ASN A 136 -2.95 10.30 -25.23
CA ASN A 136 -2.00 11.10 -26.01
C ASN A 136 -1.04 11.96 -25.19
N PHE A 137 -0.77 11.61 -23.93
CA PHE A 137 0.32 12.19 -23.17
C PHE A 137 1.65 11.55 -23.58
N GLU A 138 2.70 12.35 -23.63
CA GLU A 138 4.05 11.92 -24.03
C GLU A 138 4.73 11.14 -22.88
N ILE A 139 4.39 9.87 -22.73
CA ILE A 139 5.10 8.95 -21.84
C ILE A 139 6.09 8.16 -22.69
N THR A 140 7.39 8.33 -22.41
CA THR A 140 8.44 7.73 -23.24
C THR A 140 8.43 6.22 -23.17
N GLU A 141 8.88 5.58 -24.25
CA GLU A 141 9.03 4.11 -24.32
C GLU A 141 9.95 3.58 -23.20
N THR A 142 10.95 4.34 -22.81
CA THR A 142 11.84 3.99 -21.69
C THR A 142 11.09 3.85 -20.37
N ILE A 143 10.10 4.72 -20.13
CA ILE A 143 9.25 4.67 -18.91
C ILE A 143 8.26 3.51 -19.03
N LEU A 144 7.61 3.34 -20.18
CA LEU A 144 6.61 2.27 -20.37
C LEU A 144 7.20 0.86 -20.34
N ASN A 145 8.46 0.71 -20.77
CA ASN A 145 9.15 -0.59 -20.86
C ASN A 145 10.27 -0.73 -19.81
N ARG A 146 10.16 -0.01 -18.68
CA ARG A 146 11.11 -0.14 -17.56
C ARG A 146 11.15 -1.56 -17.00
N ASP A 147 12.16 -1.88 -16.23
CA ASP A 147 12.18 -3.11 -15.43
C ASP A 147 11.10 -3.03 -14.32
N ILE A 148 9.98 -3.70 -14.54
CA ILE A 148 8.83 -3.72 -13.64
C ILE A 148 9.09 -4.46 -12.31
N THR A 149 10.21 -5.15 -12.16
CA THR A 149 10.61 -5.79 -10.90
C THR A 149 11.26 -4.80 -9.93
N GLN A 150 11.61 -3.61 -10.42
CA GLN A 150 12.16 -2.52 -9.61
C GLN A 150 11.06 -1.59 -9.09
N ALA A 151 11.35 -0.91 -7.99
CA ALA A 151 10.43 0.08 -7.43
C ALA A 151 10.19 1.24 -8.39
N ASP A 152 9.01 1.84 -8.29
CA ASP A 152 8.66 3.06 -9.02
C ASP A 152 9.56 4.23 -8.57
N VAL A 153 10.02 5.02 -9.53
CA VAL A 153 10.90 6.17 -9.30
C VAL A 153 10.29 7.41 -9.93
N ALA A 154 10.33 8.52 -9.22
CA ALA A 154 9.85 9.81 -9.73
C ALA A 154 10.58 10.22 -11.02
N SER A 155 9.82 10.78 -11.98
CA SER A 155 10.32 11.19 -13.30
C SER A 155 9.89 12.62 -13.63
N PRO A 156 10.85 13.54 -13.86
CA PRO A 156 10.53 14.89 -14.31
C PRO A 156 9.72 14.95 -15.63
N GLU A 157 9.90 13.95 -16.51
CA GLU A 157 9.14 13.83 -17.75
C GLU A 157 7.66 13.55 -17.46
N VAL A 158 7.38 12.63 -16.53
CA VAL A 158 6.01 12.33 -16.08
C VAL A 158 5.41 13.53 -15.37
N GLN A 159 6.15 14.22 -14.51
CA GLN A 159 5.68 15.41 -13.80
C GLN A 159 5.21 16.51 -14.76
N LYS A 160 5.94 16.74 -15.85
CA LYS A 160 5.53 17.68 -16.89
C LYS A 160 4.18 17.30 -17.51
N GLN A 161 3.94 16.03 -17.80
CA GLN A 161 2.67 15.56 -18.35
C GLN A 161 1.53 15.68 -17.33
N LEU A 162 1.81 15.40 -16.06
CA LEU A 162 0.82 15.54 -14.98
C LEU A 162 0.38 16.99 -14.79
N ILE A 163 1.28 17.98 -14.88
CA ILE A 163 0.92 19.41 -14.84
C ILE A 163 -0.05 19.74 -15.98
N GLU A 164 0.17 19.21 -17.18
CA GLU A 164 -0.74 19.37 -18.32
C GLU A 164 -2.10 18.70 -18.06
N VAL A 165 -2.11 17.50 -17.43
CA VAL A 165 -3.34 16.82 -16.99
C VAL A 165 -4.16 17.74 -16.10
N TYR A 166 -3.54 18.32 -15.07
CA TYR A 166 -4.26 19.18 -14.11
C TYR A 166 -4.82 20.44 -14.76
N LYS A 167 -4.12 21.02 -15.71
CA LYS A 167 -4.55 22.25 -16.39
C LYS A 167 -5.70 22.05 -17.37
N ASN A 168 -5.70 20.94 -18.10
CA ASN A 168 -6.54 20.82 -19.29
C ASN A 168 -7.44 19.57 -19.34
N PHE A 169 -7.28 18.61 -18.41
CA PHE A 169 -8.01 17.33 -18.45
C PHE A 169 -8.70 16.99 -17.13
N PRO A 170 -9.83 17.66 -16.79
CA PRO A 170 -10.46 17.54 -15.46
C PRO A 170 -10.78 16.12 -15.01
N GLN A 171 -11.14 15.22 -15.93
CA GLN A 171 -11.45 13.83 -15.59
C GLN A 171 -10.20 13.05 -15.16
N LEU A 172 -9.07 13.25 -15.85
CA LEU A 172 -7.80 12.65 -15.45
C LEU A 172 -7.23 13.31 -14.19
N ALA A 173 -7.36 14.64 -14.08
CA ALA A 173 -6.99 15.36 -12.86
C ALA A 173 -7.75 14.84 -11.63
N HIS A 174 -9.06 14.59 -11.76
CA HIS A 174 -9.83 13.95 -10.68
C HIS A 174 -9.32 12.55 -10.32
N LEU A 175 -8.90 11.75 -11.31
CA LEU A 175 -8.28 10.46 -11.04
C LEU A 175 -6.95 10.62 -10.28
N CYS A 176 -6.13 11.62 -10.65
CA CYS A 176 -4.90 11.96 -9.92
C CYS A 176 -5.19 12.33 -8.46
N GLU A 177 -6.23 13.15 -8.20
CA GLU A 177 -6.62 13.48 -6.83
C GLU A 177 -7.03 12.24 -6.02
N LEU A 178 -7.79 11.32 -6.60
CA LEU A 178 -8.15 10.07 -5.95
C LEU A 178 -6.92 9.18 -5.64
N LEU A 179 -5.89 9.21 -6.49
CA LEU A 179 -4.63 8.52 -6.23
C LEU A 179 -3.86 9.20 -5.07
N VAL A 180 -3.90 10.52 -4.97
CA VAL A 180 -3.33 11.26 -3.84
C VAL A 180 -4.09 10.97 -2.55
N ASP A 181 -5.42 10.98 -2.58
CA ASP A 181 -6.27 10.58 -1.44
C ASP A 181 -5.95 9.15 -0.95
N PHE A 182 -5.67 8.25 -1.91
CA PHE A 182 -5.28 6.87 -1.60
C PHE A 182 -3.91 6.81 -0.90
N ASP A 183 -2.91 7.54 -1.41
CA ASP A 183 -1.57 7.62 -0.81
C ASP A 183 -1.66 8.22 0.60
N GLU A 184 -2.41 9.32 0.78
CA GLU A 184 -2.65 9.93 2.08
C GLU A 184 -3.31 8.94 3.05
N GLY A 185 -4.37 8.24 2.61
CA GLY A 185 -5.07 7.25 3.43
C GLY A 185 -4.17 6.09 3.87
N LEU A 186 -3.27 5.61 3.00
CA LEU A 186 -2.29 4.59 3.37
C LEU A 186 -1.26 5.13 4.38
N GLN A 187 -0.82 6.37 4.23
CA GLN A 187 0.11 7.01 5.16
C GLN A 187 -0.54 7.28 6.52
N GLU A 188 -1.81 7.69 6.54
CA GLU A 188 -2.60 7.81 7.76
C GLU A 188 -2.67 6.46 8.50
N TRP A 189 -3.01 5.39 7.79
CA TRP A 189 -3.04 4.05 8.36
C TRP A 189 -1.67 3.65 8.92
N ARG A 190 -0.58 3.88 8.18
CA ARG A 190 0.79 3.59 8.64
C ARG A 190 1.13 4.37 9.90
N TYR A 191 0.82 5.66 9.93
CA TYR A 191 1.07 6.50 11.10
C TYR A 191 0.31 6.00 12.34
N ARG A 192 -1.00 5.75 12.21
CA ARG A 192 -1.82 5.22 13.29
C ARG A 192 -1.30 3.86 13.76
N HIS A 193 -0.94 2.97 12.85
CA HIS A 193 -0.35 1.67 13.17
C HIS A 193 0.96 1.81 13.94
N VAL A 194 1.87 2.70 13.51
CA VAL A 194 3.12 2.97 14.24
C VAL A 194 2.83 3.46 15.66
N LYS A 195 1.88 4.39 15.82
CA LYS A 195 1.51 4.91 17.14
C LYS A 195 0.86 3.85 18.03
N MET A 196 0.01 3.02 17.48
CA MET A 196 -0.58 1.88 18.19
C MET A 196 0.51 0.92 18.70
N VAL A 197 1.48 0.56 17.85
CA VAL A 197 2.60 -0.30 18.25
C VAL A 197 3.48 0.40 19.30
N GLU A 198 3.80 1.68 19.12
CA GLU A 198 4.63 2.46 20.06
C GLU A 198 3.99 2.53 21.45
N ARG A 199 2.69 2.77 21.54
CA ARG A 199 1.97 2.83 22.85
C ARG A 199 1.81 1.48 23.51
N THR A 200 1.80 0.38 22.75
CA THR A 200 1.58 -0.98 23.28
C THR A 200 2.89 -1.68 23.64
N VAL A 201 3.92 -1.55 22.81
CA VAL A 201 5.19 -2.29 22.93
C VAL A 201 6.34 -1.38 23.37
N GLY A 202 6.24 -0.08 23.14
CA GLY A 202 7.30 0.89 23.39
C GLY A 202 8.51 0.65 22.49
N THR A 203 9.71 0.77 23.05
CA THR A 203 11.00 0.58 22.35
C THR A 203 11.47 -0.89 22.31
N LYS A 204 10.66 -1.84 22.80
CA LYS A 204 11.01 -3.26 22.79
C LYS A 204 11.11 -3.76 21.34
N ARG A 205 11.94 -4.79 21.13
CA ARG A 205 12.02 -5.48 19.83
C ARG A 205 10.67 -6.06 19.42
N GLY A 206 10.37 -6.06 18.14
CA GLY A 206 9.19 -6.71 17.58
C GLY A 206 9.24 -8.24 17.76
N THR A 207 8.09 -8.90 17.72
CA THR A 207 7.97 -10.36 17.85
C THR A 207 8.76 -11.11 16.79
N GLY A 208 8.88 -10.59 15.56
CA GLY A 208 9.67 -11.17 14.46
C GLY A 208 11.16 -10.79 14.46
N ASN A 209 11.76 -10.52 15.63
CA ASN A 209 13.16 -10.07 15.78
C ASN A 209 13.53 -8.84 14.95
N SER A 210 12.54 -8.01 14.63
CA SER A 210 12.72 -6.75 13.91
C SER A 210 13.09 -5.61 14.87
N ASP A 211 13.60 -4.49 14.31
CA ASP A 211 13.84 -3.24 15.05
C ASP A 211 12.55 -2.60 15.59
N GLY A 212 11.40 -3.28 15.47
CA GLY A 212 10.11 -2.85 16.01
C GLY A 212 9.69 -1.48 15.48
N VAL A 213 9.34 -0.56 16.39
CA VAL A 213 8.85 0.79 16.06
C VAL A 213 9.87 1.58 15.21
N ALA A 214 11.18 1.42 15.43
CA ALA A 214 12.21 2.14 14.68
C ALA A 214 12.18 1.78 13.18
N TYR A 215 11.93 0.51 12.85
CA TYR A 215 11.74 0.10 11.46
C TYR A 215 10.45 0.69 10.86
N LEU A 216 9.34 0.60 11.59
CA LEU A 216 8.05 1.11 11.12
C LEU A 216 8.10 2.62 10.84
N LYS A 217 8.78 3.40 11.69
CA LYS A 217 8.97 4.83 11.49
C LYS A 217 9.68 5.18 10.17
N LYS A 218 10.57 4.31 9.68
CA LYS A 218 11.25 4.51 8.38
C LYS A 218 10.29 4.39 7.18
N THR A 219 9.13 3.79 7.36
CA THR A 219 8.12 3.66 6.29
C THR A 219 7.14 4.84 6.24
N LEU A 220 7.19 5.74 7.22
CA LEU A 220 6.38 6.96 7.23
C LEU A 220 6.93 7.96 6.20
N PHE A 221 6.04 8.76 5.66
CA PHE A 221 6.35 9.82 4.69
C PHE A 221 7.03 9.33 3.40
N GLN A 222 6.89 8.05 3.08
CA GLN A 222 7.31 7.51 1.79
C GLN A 222 6.08 7.45 0.87
N PRO A 223 5.95 8.38 -0.09
CA PRO A 223 4.79 8.42 -0.96
C PRO A 223 4.77 7.20 -1.89
N ILE A 224 3.55 6.76 -2.22
CA ILE A 224 3.30 5.74 -3.23
C ILE A 224 3.45 6.34 -4.63
N PHE A 225 2.93 7.55 -4.82
CA PHE A 225 2.93 8.25 -6.10
C PHE A 225 3.75 9.55 -6.02
N PRO A 226 5.10 9.47 -5.96
CA PRO A 226 5.96 10.62 -5.68
C PRO A 226 5.82 11.74 -6.71
N ASP A 227 5.52 11.42 -7.98
CA ASP A 227 5.34 12.43 -9.03
C ASP A 227 4.12 13.32 -8.78
N LEU A 228 3.02 12.76 -8.26
CA LEU A 228 1.82 13.52 -7.92
C LEU A 228 2.07 14.51 -6.77
N TRP A 229 2.92 14.14 -5.82
CA TRP A 229 3.32 15.03 -4.73
C TRP A 229 4.31 16.09 -5.19
N ALA A 230 5.26 15.73 -6.05
CA ALA A 230 6.30 16.65 -6.53
C ALA A 230 5.74 17.86 -7.27
N ILE A 231 4.67 17.68 -8.05
CA ILE A 231 4.09 18.76 -8.86
C ILE A 231 3.24 19.77 -8.09
N ARG A 232 2.91 19.51 -6.79
CA ARG A 232 1.98 20.36 -6.02
C ARG A 232 2.39 21.83 -5.96
N SER A 233 3.68 22.12 -5.95
CA SER A 233 4.18 23.50 -5.94
C SER A 233 4.19 24.17 -7.31
N GLU A 234 3.88 23.43 -8.39
CA GLU A 234 3.90 23.92 -9.78
C GLU A 234 2.49 24.05 -10.39
N LEU A 235 1.47 23.63 -9.65
CA LEU A 235 0.06 23.78 -9.99
C LEU A 235 -0.45 25.14 -9.52
#